data_758547c19a50e65bba1b35441a1c613d
#
_entry.id   758547c19a50e65bba1b35441a1c613d
#
_cell.length_a   1.000
_cell.length_b   1.000
_cell.length_c   1.000
_cell.angle_alpha   90.00
_cell.angle_beta   90.00
_cell.angle_gamma   90.00
#
_symmetry.space_group_name_H-M   'P 1'
#
loop_
_entity.id
_entity.type
_entity.pdbx_description
1 polymer ?
#
loop_
_entity_poly.entity_id
_entity_poly.type
_entity_poly.pdbx_seq_one_letter_code
_entity_poly.pdbx_strand_id
1 'polypeptide(L)'
;MALLGGWDISELKGCNLPQRAQSAFTGATMDLVGATYEPVLYVGKQLVNGTNYCFIAVQTLVTAQPKKRLVKMVIHESLHAEYSLESVSIISL
;
A
#
# COMPACT_ATOMS: atom_id res chain seq x y z
N MET A 1 3.41 9.55 -19.75
CA MET A 1 3.75 10.59 -18.77
C MET A 1 2.66 10.67 -17.71
N ALA A 2 3.03 10.65 -16.45
CA ALA A 2 2.06 10.75 -15.36
C ALA A 2 1.59 12.21 -15.21
N LEU A 3 0.29 12.40 -15.04
CA LEU A 3 -0.28 13.71 -14.68
C LEU A 3 -0.14 13.91 -13.19
N LEU A 4 0.07 15.17 -12.77
CA LEU A 4 0.06 15.51 -11.34
C LEU A 4 -1.31 15.14 -10.75
N GLY A 5 -1.32 14.36 -9.68
CA GLY A 5 -2.54 13.86 -9.05
C GLY A 5 -3.16 12.64 -9.70
N GLY A 6 -2.75 12.27 -10.93
CA GLY A 6 -3.21 11.04 -11.57
C GLY A 6 -2.41 9.84 -11.09
N TRP A 7 -3.02 8.65 -11.13
CA TRP A 7 -2.31 7.41 -10.77
C TRP A 7 -1.42 6.97 -11.92
N ASP A 8 -0.13 6.80 -11.62
CA ASP A 8 0.85 6.30 -12.56
C ASP A 8 0.99 4.79 -12.35
N ILE A 9 0.54 4.00 -13.33
CA ILE A 9 0.58 2.54 -13.28
C ILE A 9 1.69 1.94 -14.11
N SER A 10 2.67 2.76 -14.54
CA SER A 10 3.78 2.26 -15.35
C SER A 10 4.66 1.27 -14.61
N GLU A 11 4.63 1.28 -13.28
CA GLU A 11 5.39 0.36 -12.43
C GLU A 11 4.58 -0.83 -11.96
N LEU A 12 3.39 -1.06 -12.53
CA LEU A 12 2.53 -2.17 -12.14
C LEU A 12 3.28 -3.50 -12.29
N LYS A 13 3.40 -4.22 -11.18
CA LYS A 13 4.12 -5.49 -11.12
C LYS A 13 3.40 -6.46 -10.20
N GLY A 14 3.63 -7.76 -10.41
CA GLY A 14 3.13 -8.79 -9.52
C GLY A 14 3.85 -8.77 -8.16
N CYS A 15 4.49 -9.86 -7.81
CA CYS A 15 5.05 -10.02 -6.45
C CYS A 15 6.28 -9.13 -6.18
N ASN A 16 6.94 -8.58 -7.20
CA ASN A 16 8.14 -7.78 -7.01
C ASN A 16 7.78 -6.30 -6.91
N LEU A 17 8.11 -5.68 -5.77
CA LEU A 17 7.87 -4.27 -5.56
C LEU A 17 9.12 -3.46 -5.92
N PRO A 18 8.97 -2.29 -6.55
CA PRO A 18 10.07 -1.32 -6.60
C PRO A 18 10.53 -1.00 -5.18
N GLN A 19 11.80 -0.72 -5.00
CA GLN A 19 12.39 -0.53 -3.66
C GLN A 19 11.69 0.58 -2.87
N ARG A 20 11.35 1.70 -3.52
CA ARG A 20 10.67 2.81 -2.82
C ARG A 20 9.27 2.42 -2.37
N ALA A 21 8.54 1.67 -3.21
CA ALA A 21 7.22 1.18 -2.85
C ALA A 21 7.31 0.19 -1.70
N GLN A 22 8.30 -0.69 -1.70
CA GLN A 22 8.51 -1.64 -0.61
C GLN A 22 8.83 -0.93 0.69
N SER A 23 9.70 0.08 0.66
CA SER A 23 10.03 0.88 1.85
C SER A 23 8.79 1.59 2.40
N ALA A 24 7.95 2.14 1.52
CA ALA A 24 6.71 2.79 1.93
C ALA A 24 5.75 1.79 2.58
N PHE A 25 5.59 0.61 1.97
CA PHE A 25 4.72 -0.43 2.52
C PHE A 25 5.19 -0.86 3.90
N THR A 26 6.47 -1.19 4.02
CA THR A 26 7.07 -1.62 5.28
C THR A 26 6.95 -0.53 6.33
N GLY A 27 7.31 0.72 5.98
CA GLY A 27 7.29 1.84 6.92
C GLY A 27 5.90 2.16 7.43
N ALA A 28 4.87 2.00 6.61
CA ALA A 28 3.50 2.30 6.99
C ALA A 28 2.82 1.17 7.75
N THR A 29 3.30 -0.07 7.62
CA THR A 29 2.62 -1.24 8.21
C THR A 29 3.35 -1.85 9.39
N MET A 30 4.62 -1.52 9.60
CA MET A 30 5.46 -2.19 10.60
C MET A 30 4.95 -2.05 12.03
N ASP A 31 4.29 -0.95 12.37
CA ASP A 31 3.81 -0.68 13.73
C ASP A 31 2.30 -0.88 13.88
N LEU A 32 1.63 -1.42 12.86
CA LEU A 32 0.19 -1.65 12.95
C LEU A 32 -0.12 -2.83 13.86
N VAL A 33 -1.13 -2.66 14.69
CA VAL A 33 -1.60 -3.67 15.66
C VAL A 33 -2.96 -4.17 15.20
N GLY A 34 -3.25 -5.44 15.49
CA GLY A 34 -4.55 -6.03 15.19
C GLY A 34 -4.67 -6.64 13.80
N ALA A 35 -3.73 -6.36 12.91
CA ALA A 35 -3.69 -6.97 11.59
C ALA A 35 -2.27 -7.01 11.05
N THR A 36 -2.00 -7.99 10.19
CA THR A 36 -0.78 -8.04 9.38
C THR A 36 -1.15 -7.85 7.92
N TYR A 37 -0.20 -7.35 7.13
CA TYR A 37 -0.42 -7.04 5.73
C TYR A 37 0.70 -7.62 4.89
N GLU A 38 0.33 -8.29 3.80
CA GLU A 38 1.28 -8.85 2.85
C GLU A 38 0.95 -8.32 1.45
N PRO A 39 1.89 -7.61 0.80
CA PRO A 39 1.61 -7.05 -0.52
C PRO A 39 1.52 -8.17 -1.56
N VAL A 40 0.49 -8.09 -2.40
CA VAL A 40 0.27 -9.03 -3.50
C VAL A 40 0.62 -8.35 -4.82
N LEU A 41 0.26 -7.09 -4.96
CA LEU A 41 0.43 -6.34 -6.21
C LEU A 41 0.69 -4.87 -5.89
N TYR A 42 1.73 -4.32 -6.49
CA TYR A 42 1.93 -2.88 -6.51
C TYR A 42 1.23 -2.30 -7.73
N VAL A 43 0.23 -1.47 -7.52
CA VAL A 43 -0.58 -0.90 -8.60
C VAL A 43 0.09 0.30 -9.24
N GLY A 44 0.60 1.22 -8.43
CA GLY A 44 1.21 2.43 -8.95
C GLY A 44 1.33 3.52 -7.89
N LYS A 45 1.65 4.70 -8.35
CA LYS A 45 1.84 5.86 -7.48
C LYS A 45 1.09 7.08 -8.02
N GLN A 46 0.86 8.03 -7.11
CA GLN A 46 0.21 9.30 -7.41
C GLN A 46 1.06 10.41 -6.82
N LEU A 47 1.50 11.33 -7.66
CA LEU A 47 2.26 12.49 -7.19
C LEU A 47 1.28 13.55 -6.67
N VAL A 48 1.48 13.90 -5.42
CA VAL A 48 0.70 14.89 -4.70
C VAL A 48 1.69 15.76 -3.92
N ASN A 49 1.33 16.26 -2.77
CA ASN A 49 2.32 16.83 -1.86
C ASN A 49 3.00 15.68 -1.13
N GLY A 50 4.06 15.15 -1.72
CA GLY A 50 4.64 13.85 -1.43
C GLY A 50 4.22 12.82 -2.48
N THR A 51 4.13 11.55 -2.11
CA THR A 51 3.77 10.47 -3.03
C THR A 51 2.81 9.51 -2.34
N ASN A 52 1.72 9.20 -3.03
CA ASN A 52 0.82 8.11 -2.63
C ASN A 52 1.17 6.86 -3.42
N TYR A 53 1.25 5.73 -2.72
CA TYR A 53 1.47 4.41 -3.32
C TYR A 53 0.22 3.57 -3.13
N CYS A 54 -0.21 2.88 -4.18
CA CYS A 54 -1.38 2.00 -4.13
C CYS A 54 -0.95 0.55 -4.24
N PHE A 55 -1.47 -0.28 -3.35
CA PHE A 55 -1.19 -1.71 -3.30
C PHE A 55 -2.48 -2.50 -3.19
N ILE A 56 -2.43 -3.73 -3.71
CA ILE A 56 -3.36 -4.77 -3.35
C ILE A 56 -2.61 -5.68 -2.38
N ALA A 57 -3.22 -5.99 -1.25
CA ALA A 57 -2.57 -6.75 -0.19
C ALA A 57 -3.53 -7.74 0.45
N VAL A 58 -2.98 -8.74 1.11
CA VAL A 58 -3.74 -9.64 1.99
C VAL A 58 -3.63 -9.11 3.40
N GLN A 59 -4.78 -8.79 3.99
CA GLN A 59 -4.88 -8.42 5.39
C GLN A 59 -5.25 -9.67 6.19
N THR A 60 -4.48 -9.96 7.24
CA THR A 60 -4.80 -11.03 8.18
C THR A 60 -5.12 -10.40 9.53
N LEU A 61 -6.35 -10.58 9.99
CA LEU A 61 -6.75 -10.07 11.30
C LEU A 61 -6.15 -10.95 12.39
N VAL A 62 -5.58 -10.30 13.41
CA VAL A 62 -4.99 -10.99 14.57
C VAL A 62 -6.09 -11.25 15.58
N THR A 63 -6.78 -12.37 15.42
CA THR A 63 -7.88 -12.82 16.28
C THR A 63 -7.68 -14.29 16.61
N ALA A 64 -8.56 -14.83 17.50
CA ALA A 64 -8.53 -16.26 17.82
C ALA A 64 -8.79 -17.13 16.59
N GLN A 65 -9.54 -16.61 15.62
CA GLN A 65 -9.76 -17.25 14.33
C GLN A 65 -9.33 -16.28 13.24
N PRO A 66 -8.04 -16.31 12.85
CA PRO A 66 -7.53 -15.35 11.87
C PRO A 66 -8.30 -15.43 10.57
N LYS A 67 -8.71 -14.28 10.05
CA LYS A 67 -9.37 -14.15 8.76
C LYS A 67 -8.46 -13.38 7.82
N LYS A 68 -8.36 -13.90 6.59
CA LYS A 68 -7.63 -13.22 5.51
C LYS A 68 -8.64 -12.60 4.55
N ARG A 69 -8.34 -11.40 4.11
CA ARG A 69 -9.13 -10.72 3.10
C ARG A 69 -8.25 -9.87 2.22
N LEU A 70 -8.72 -9.67 1.00
CA LEU A 70 -8.02 -8.85 0.03
C LEU A 70 -8.40 -7.40 0.26
N VAL A 71 -7.41 -6.51 0.28
CA VAL A 71 -7.63 -5.08 0.51
C VAL A 71 -6.85 -4.25 -0.50
N LYS A 72 -7.39 -3.07 -0.80
CA LYS A 72 -6.66 -2.02 -1.49
C LYS A 72 -6.13 -1.07 -0.44
N MET A 73 -4.83 -0.78 -0.49
CA MET A 73 -4.17 0.10 0.46
C MET A 73 -3.55 1.29 -0.27
N VAL A 74 -3.72 2.47 0.29
CA VAL A 74 -3.01 3.66 -0.17
C VAL A 74 -2.11 4.13 0.97
N ILE A 75 -0.83 4.27 0.68
CA ILE A 75 0.19 4.68 1.63
C ILE A 75 0.80 5.99 1.14
N HIS A 76 0.91 6.95 2.03
CA HIS A 76 1.48 8.26 1.73
C HIS A 76 2.93 8.34 2.24
N GLU A 77 3.83 8.80 1.37
CA GLU A 77 5.17 9.21 1.74
C GLU A 77 5.24 10.73 1.68
N SER A 78 5.51 11.36 2.82
CA SER A 78 5.64 12.82 2.88
C SER A 78 6.92 13.28 2.20
N LEU A 79 7.04 14.59 1.98
CA LEU A 79 8.26 15.19 1.45
C LEU A 79 9.46 15.00 2.39
N HIS A 80 9.21 14.63 3.65
CA HIS A 80 10.25 14.35 4.65
C HIS A 80 10.47 12.85 4.86
N ALA A 81 10.02 12.01 3.92
CA ALA A 81 10.16 10.56 3.95
C ALA A 81 9.48 9.90 5.17
N GLU A 82 8.38 10.47 5.63
CA GLU A 82 7.53 9.86 6.66
C GLU A 82 6.39 9.12 5.99
N TYR A 83 6.09 7.91 6.43
CA TYR A 83 5.08 7.05 5.83
C TYR A 83 3.85 6.98 6.69
N SER A 84 2.69 7.02 6.06
CA SER A 84 1.40 6.87 6.75
C SER A 84 0.44 6.07 5.89
N LEU A 85 -0.44 5.32 6.55
CA LEU A 85 -1.50 4.58 5.88
C LEU A 85 -2.70 5.52 5.68
N GLU A 86 -2.97 5.86 4.41
CA GLU A 86 -4.06 6.77 4.08
C GLU A 86 -5.42 6.08 4.06
N SER A 87 -5.46 4.88 3.48
CA SER A 87 -6.72 4.15 3.40
C SER A 87 -6.50 2.66 3.24
N VAL A 88 -7.47 1.89 3.74
CA VAL A 88 -7.59 0.46 3.51
C VAL A 88 -9.03 0.19 3.12
N SER A 89 -9.25 -0.39 1.96
CA SER A 89 -10.59 -0.71 1.47
C SER A 89 -10.67 -2.20 1.16
N ILE A 90 -11.72 -2.86 1.66
CA ILE A 90 -11.92 -4.28 1.38
C ILE A 90 -12.32 -4.46 -0.08
N ILE A 91 -11.70 -5.43 -0.75
CA ILE A 91 -12.08 -5.81 -2.09
C ILE A 91 -13.05 -6.98 -1.98
N SER A 92 -14.27 -6.74 -2.43
CA SER A 92 -15.28 -7.81 -2.47
C SER A 92 -15.03 -8.73 -3.66
N LEU A 93 -15.03 -10.01 -3.40
CA LEU A 93 -14.82 -11.01 -4.44
C LEU A 93 -16.15 -11.64 -4.87
#